data_bc6ae72f491774a24b3835487f37c9d1
#
_entry.id   bc6ae72f491774a24b3835487f37c9d1
#
_cell.length_a   1.000
_cell.length_b   1.000
_cell.length_c   1.000
_cell.angle_alpha   90.00
_cell.angle_beta   90.00
_cell.angle_gamma   90.00
#
_symmetry.space_group_name_H-M   'P 1'
#
loop_
_entity.id
_entity.type
_entity.pdbx_description
1 polymer ?
#
loop_
_entity_poly.entity_id
_entity_poly.type
_entity_poly.pdbx_seq_one_letter_code
_entity_poly.pdbx_strand_id
1 'polypeptide(L)'
;MFFRDVIGQQDVIERLIKDAQAGTVPHALLFCGPEGVGKLQTAIAFARYLLCRDKGNGADSCGTCPSCVKMDKLVHPDLHFVFPVINKSKTAGRSTVSDDEIATWRETVLEQQYFGFEEWLSAIDADNKQASIFVTESEQILSKLSLKSVEGGYKIMIIWHAEKMNQQCANSLLKLLEEPPAGTIFILTTDAPEQMLETILSRTQRIDFKRIPEQEITERLQGPGYQLDPETAQKISHLSGGSWLKAISTLRINTESEEFFDYFTQLMRLAYGRRLKDLKLWADNIAGGGREWQKRFLAYCQRMIRENFICNFHNPELNYMTEKERQFSVRFSPFVNEKNIIGLMDTLSDAQRDIEQNVNSKMVFFDLSLKTIMLMKQ
;
A
#
# COMPACT_ATOMS: atom_id res chain seq x y z
N MET A 1 14.83 1.72 7.68
CA MET A 1 13.78 1.66 8.72
C MET A 1 14.43 1.69 10.07
N PHE A 2 14.17 2.70 10.89
CA PHE A 2 14.56 2.86 12.27
C PHE A 2 13.31 2.86 13.14
N PHE A 3 13.46 2.73 14.46
CA PHE A 3 12.32 2.89 15.38
C PHE A 3 11.69 4.29 15.30
N ARG A 4 12.49 5.33 15.12
CA ARG A 4 12.02 6.71 14.92
C ARG A 4 11.18 6.92 13.64
N ASP A 5 11.26 5.99 12.67
CA ASP A 5 10.50 6.06 11.43
C ASP A 5 9.11 5.41 11.59
N VAL A 6 8.92 4.60 12.65
CA VAL A 6 7.65 3.95 12.95
C VAL A 6 6.67 4.97 13.52
N ILE A 7 5.46 4.97 13.01
CA ILE A 7 4.41 5.89 13.45
C ILE A 7 3.63 5.21 14.57
N GLY A 8 3.59 5.87 15.73
CA GLY A 8 2.96 5.30 16.91
C GLY A 8 3.75 4.15 17.54
N GLN A 9 3.06 3.35 18.35
CA GLN A 9 3.57 2.12 18.97
C GLN A 9 4.73 2.32 19.96
N GLN A 10 4.85 3.49 20.57
CA GLN A 10 5.96 3.81 21.46
C GLN A 10 6.10 2.79 22.61
N ASP A 11 4.98 2.39 23.23
CA ASP A 11 4.96 1.39 24.31
C ASP A 11 5.58 0.05 23.86
N VAL A 12 5.27 -0.39 22.62
CA VAL A 12 5.79 -1.63 22.04
C VAL A 12 7.29 -1.49 21.77
N ILE A 13 7.72 -0.38 21.20
CA ILE A 13 9.12 -0.11 20.86
C ILE A 13 9.97 -0.08 22.14
N GLU A 14 9.53 0.61 23.19
CA GLU A 14 10.23 0.67 24.48
C GLU A 14 10.37 -0.70 25.12
N ARG A 15 9.31 -1.51 25.08
CA ARG A 15 9.35 -2.89 25.57
C ARG A 15 10.38 -3.73 24.79
N LEU A 16 10.37 -3.68 23.45
CA LEU A 16 11.30 -4.43 22.61
C LEU A 16 12.76 -4.03 22.86
N ILE A 17 13.01 -2.73 23.02
CA ILE A 17 14.35 -2.22 23.35
C ILE A 17 14.80 -2.72 24.73
N LYS A 18 13.92 -2.66 25.72
CA LYS A 18 14.20 -3.16 27.09
C LYS A 18 14.53 -4.65 27.09
N ASP A 19 13.74 -5.47 26.39
CA ASP A 19 13.98 -6.91 26.28
C ASP A 19 15.32 -7.20 25.58
N ALA A 20 15.67 -6.43 24.55
CA ALA A 20 16.93 -6.56 23.84
C ALA A 20 18.14 -6.15 24.71
N GLN A 21 18.02 -5.08 25.49
CA GLN A 21 19.07 -4.62 26.40
C GLN A 21 19.30 -5.58 27.56
N ALA A 22 18.21 -6.18 28.05
CA ALA A 22 18.27 -7.20 29.11
C ALA A 22 18.78 -8.58 28.61
N GLY A 23 18.91 -8.77 27.30
CA GLY A 23 19.26 -10.07 26.70
C GLY A 23 18.15 -11.12 26.84
N THR A 24 16.93 -10.70 27.05
CA THR A 24 15.75 -11.55 27.31
C THR A 24 14.77 -11.58 26.12
N VAL A 25 15.30 -11.36 24.90
CA VAL A 25 14.46 -11.40 23.69
C VAL A 25 13.90 -12.81 23.48
N PRO A 26 12.59 -12.96 23.41
CA PRO A 26 11.97 -14.26 23.12
C PRO A 26 12.35 -14.73 21.71
N HIS A 27 12.55 -16.02 21.57
CA HIS A 27 12.90 -16.63 20.29
C HIS A 27 11.78 -16.57 19.24
N ALA A 28 10.53 -16.40 19.67
CA ALA A 28 9.36 -16.28 18.77
C ALA A 28 8.41 -15.19 19.27
N LEU A 29 8.28 -14.14 18.50
CA LEU A 29 7.41 -12.99 18.73
C LEU A 29 6.25 -13.02 17.72
N LEU A 30 5.04 -12.70 18.16
CA LEU A 30 3.86 -12.56 17.31
C LEU A 30 3.29 -11.16 17.46
N PHE A 31 3.44 -10.34 16.43
CA PHE A 31 2.91 -8.98 16.35
C PHE A 31 1.48 -9.01 15.81
N CYS A 32 0.51 -8.78 16.68
CA CYS A 32 -0.92 -8.81 16.37
C CYS A 32 -1.50 -7.40 16.32
N GLY A 33 -2.40 -7.12 15.41
CA GLY A 33 -3.13 -5.85 15.39
C GLY A 33 -3.71 -5.55 14.01
N PRO A 34 -4.53 -4.52 13.88
CA PRO A 34 -5.16 -4.16 12.62
C PRO A 34 -4.12 -3.82 11.54
N GLU A 35 -4.57 -3.81 10.29
CA GLU A 35 -3.73 -3.44 9.16
C GLU A 35 -3.31 -1.96 9.22
N GLY A 36 -2.09 -1.67 8.81
CA GLY A 36 -1.58 -0.30 8.68
C GLY A 36 -1.14 0.36 9.99
N VAL A 37 -1.00 -0.41 11.09
CA VAL A 37 -0.54 0.13 12.40
C VAL A 37 0.97 0.03 12.63
N GLY A 38 1.76 -0.45 11.66
CA GLY A 38 3.23 -0.45 11.76
C GLY A 38 3.86 -1.77 12.24
N LYS A 39 3.18 -2.92 12.16
CA LYS A 39 3.72 -4.22 12.58
C LYS A 39 4.99 -4.63 11.82
N LEU A 40 4.95 -4.61 10.49
CA LEU A 40 6.10 -4.94 9.64
C LEU A 40 7.24 -3.95 9.85
N GLN A 41 6.92 -2.66 9.92
CA GLN A 41 7.88 -1.58 10.12
C GLN A 41 8.63 -1.76 11.45
N THR A 42 7.90 -2.05 12.51
CA THR A 42 8.48 -2.34 13.83
C THR A 42 9.31 -3.62 13.80
N ALA A 43 8.88 -4.67 13.10
CA ALA A 43 9.63 -5.91 12.95
C ALA A 43 10.99 -5.67 12.26
N ILE A 44 11.00 -4.87 11.18
CA ILE A 44 12.23 -4.51 10.45
C ILE A 44 13.14 -3.61 11.31
N ALA A 45 12.57 -2.62 11.99
CA ALA A 45 13.33 -1.74 12.88
C ALA A 45 13.94 -2.51 14.06
N PHE A 46 13.19 -3.44 14.64
CA PHE A 46 13.68 -4.31 15.71
C PHE A 46 14.78 -5.25 15.23
N ALA A 47 14.60 -5.86 14.06
CA ALA A 47 15.65 -6.67 13.43
C ALA A 47 16.94 -5.85 13.20
N ARG A 48 16.81 -4.62 12.69
CA ARG A 48 17.93 -3.69 12.54
C ARG A 48 18.63 -3.40 13.87
N TYR A 49 17.83 -3.14 14.91
CA TYR A 49 18.35 -2.91 16.26
C TYR A 49 19.12 -4.09 16.80
N LEU A 50 18.60 -5.31 16.67
CA LEU A 50 19.24 -6.54 17.13
C LEU A 50 20.57 -6.83 16.39
N LEU A 51 20.59 -6.61 15.08
CA LEU A 51 21.75 -6.84 14.22
C LEU A 51 22.78 -5.70 14.25
N CYS A 52 22.42 -4.55 14.83
CA CYS A 52 23.34 -3.41 14.93
C CYS A 52 24.52 -3.74 15.86
N ARG A 53 25.75 -3.51 15.40
CA ARG A 53 26.98 -3.77 16.16
C ARG A 53 27.33 -2.65 17.14
N ASP A 54 26.87 -1.44 16.84
CA ASP A 54 27.10 -0.25 17.66
C ASP A 54 25.78 0.43 17.98
N LYS A 55 25.14 -0.03 19.05
CA LYS A 55 23.80 0.46 19.45
C LYS A 55 23.83 1.80 20.19
N GLY A 56 25.00 2.37 20.42
CA GLY A 56 25.15 3.62 21.17
C GLY A 56 24.48 3.58 22.54
N ASN A 57 23.84 4.66 22.94
CA ASN A 57 23.10 4.77 24.21
C ASN A 57 21.66 4.19 24.16
N GLY A 58 21.35 3.35 23.18
CA GLY A 58 20.28 2.37 23.31
C GLY A 58 18.90 2.70 22.81
N ALA A 59 18.62 3.91 22.31
CA ALA A 59 17.26 4.24 21.85
C ALA A 59 16.94 3.73 20.43
N ASP A 60 17.97 3.59 19.54
CA ASP A 60 17.82 3.10 18.17
C ASP A 60 19.15 2.48 17.64
N SER A 61 19.12 1.94 16.45
CA SER A 61 20.31 1.46 15.75
C SER A 61 21.20 2.63 15.29
N CYS A 62 22.54 2.43 15.20
CA CYS A 62 23.49 3.51 14.88
C CYS A 62 23.33 4.07 13.44
N GLY A 63 22.86 3.27 12.49
CA GLY A 63 22.69 3.67 11.09
C GLY A 63 23.96 3.65 10.24
N THR A 64 25.14 3.53 10.83
CA THR A 64 26.43 3.71 10.13
C THR A 64 27.32 2.47 10.10
N CYS A 65 27.13 1.52 11.00
CA CYS A 65 27.92 0.28 11.00
C CYS A 65 27.62 -0.58 9.77
N PRO A 66 28.53 -1.50 9.39
CA PRO A 66 28.36 -2.34 8.20
C PRO A 66 27.03 -3.13 8.18
N SER A 67 26.56 -3.58 9.34
CA SER A 67 25.25 -4.24 9.51
C SER A 67 24.11 -3.29 9.15
N CYS A 68 24.11 -2.07 9.70
CA CYS A 68 23.09 -1.07 9.40
C CYS A 68 23.05 -0.67 7.92
N VAL A 69 24.20 -0.54 7.27
CA VAL A 69 24.29 -0.25 5.82
C VAL A 69 23.65 -1.38 4.98
N LYS A 70 23.84 -2.65 5.37
CA LYS A 70 23.18 -3.78 4.72
C LYS A 70 21.66 -3.78 4.99
N MET A 71 21.27 -3.39 6.19
CA MET A 71 19.84 -3.25 6.57
C MET A 71 19.14 -2.14 5.80
N ASP A 72 19.82 -1.07 5.39
CA ASP A 72 19.25 -0.02 4.54
C ASP A 72 18.74 -0.55 3.20
N LYS A 73 19.35 -1.63 2.71
CA LYS A 73 18.98 -2.31 1.46
C LYS A 73 18.22 -3.63 1.70
N LEU A 74 17.95 -3.98 2.95
CA LEU A 74 17.36 -5.28 3.36
C LEU A 74 18.14 -6.50 2.83
N VAL A 75 19.47 -6.40 2.75
CA VAL A 75 20.37 -7.46 2.24
C VAL A 75 21.30 -8.01 3.32
N HIS A 76 20.96 -7.86 4.60
CA HIS A 76 21.73 -8.44 5.68
C HIS A 76 21.68 -9.98 5.61
N PRO A 77 22.82 -10.70 5.67
CA PRO A 77 22.84 -12.16 5.49
C PRO A 77 22.10 -12.95 6.57
N ASP A 78 21.96 -12.37 7.77
CA ASP A 78 21.25 -12.97 8.90
C ASP A 78 19.81 -12.44 9.07
N LEU A 79 19.29 -11.72 8.07
CA LEU A 79 17.90 -11.29 7.98
C LEU A 79 17.19 -12.00 6.84
N HIS A 80 16.13 -12.71 7.16
CA HIS A 80 15.32 -13.45 6.19
C HIS A 80 13.87 -13.02 6.25
N PHE A 81 13.22 -13.01 5.10
CA PHE A 81 11.81 -12.70 4.96
C PHE A 81 11.04 -13.92 4.44
N VAL A 82 9.83 -14.06 4.95
CA VAL A 82 8.82 -14.99 4.44
C VAL A 82 7.52 -14.19 4.31
N PHE A 83 6.90 -14.30 3.15
CA PHE A 83 5.68 -13.57 2.82
C PHE A 83 4.83 -14.36 1.83
N PRO A 84 3.52 -14.07 1.74
CA PRO A 84 2.64 -14.78 0.82
C PRO A 84 3.02 -14.56 -0.63
N VAL A 85 3.05 -15.65 -1.42
CA VAL A 85 3.33 -15.64 -2.85
C VAL A 85 2.26 -16.39 -3.62
N ILE A 86 2.16 -16.15 -4.93
CA ILE A 86 1.32 -16.97 -5.81
C ILE A 86 2.15 -18.10 -6.42
N ASN A 87 1.56 -19.26 -6.59
CA ASN A 87 2.24 -20.34 -7.27
C ASN A 87 2.32 -20.06 -8.78
N LYS A 88 3.46 -19.54 -9.24
CA LYS A 88 3.77 -19.27 -10.65
C LYS A 88 4.42 -20.49 -11.35
N SER A 89 4.81 -21.53 -10.60
CA SER A 89 5.55 -22.66 -11.15
C SER A 89 4.65 -23.53 -12.01
N LYS A 90 5.08 -23.76 -13.27
CA LYS A 90 4.48 -24.72 -14.19
C LYS A 90 5.09 -26.12 -14.05
N THR A 91 6.11 -26.29 -13.23
CA THR A 91 6.80 -27.55 -12.99
C THR A 91 6.10 -28.31 -11.87
N ALA A 92 5.62 -29.49 -12.14
CA ALA A 92 5.01 -30.36 -11.14
C ALA A 92 6.00 -30.59 -9.98
N GLY A 93 5.57 -30.29 -8.73
CA GLY A 93 6.34 -30.55 -7.52
C GLY A 93 7.16 -29.38 -6.96
N ARG A 94 7.25 -28.22 -7.63
CA ARG A 94 7.90 -27.02 -7.09
C ARG A 94 6.90 -25.88 -6.96
N SER A 95 6.59 -25.48 -5.74
CA SER A 95 5.86 -24.22 -5.48
C SER A 95 6.82 -23.04 -5.45
N THR A 96 6.32 -21.85 -5.82
CA THR A 96 7.04 -20.57 -5.63
C THR A 96 7.30 -20.34 -4.14
N VAL A 97 8.46 -19.83 -3.80
CA VAL A 97 8.86 -19.45 -2.44
C VAL A 97 9.13 -17.95 -2.35
N SER A 98 9.18 -17.39 -1.15
CA SER A 98 9.42 -15.96 -0.93
C SER A 98 10.73 -15.48 -1.57
N ASP A 99 11.76 -16.30 -1.65
CA ASP A 99 13.03 -15.94 -2.29
C ASP A 99 12.91 -15.67 -3.79
N ASP A 100 11.94 -16.28 -4.47
CA ASP A 100 11.72 -16.06 -5.89
C ASP A 100 11.20 -14.63 -6.18
N GLU A 101 10.57 -13.98 -5.19
CA GLU A 101 10.04 -12.62 -5.28
C GLU A 101 10.80 -11.63 -4.35
N ILE A 102 11.96 -12.00 -3.81
CA ILE A 102 12.67 -11.20 -2.80
C ILE A 102 13.13 -9.83 -3.33
N ALA A 103 13.40 -9.71 -4.63
CA ALA A 103 13.80 -8.45 -5.25
C ALA A 103 12.62 -7.45 -5.23
N THR A 104 11.44 -7.88 -5.70
CA THR A 104 10.19 -7.10 -5.67
C THR A 104 9.79 -6.75 -4.24
N TRP A 105 9.94 -7.70 -3.29
CA TRP A 105 9.69 -7.45 -1.87
C TRP A 105 10.54 -6.31 -1.31
N ARG A 106 11.86 -6.35 -1.56
CA ARG A 106 12.78 -5.29 -1.10
C ARG A 106 12.44 -3.94 -1.68
N GLU A 107 12.15 -3.88 -2.97
CA GLU A 107 11.73 -2.68 -3.67
C GLU A 107 10.46 -2.10 -3.04
N THR A 108 9.41 -2.92 -2.89
CA THR A 108 8.14 -2.49 -2.28
C THR A 108 8.33 -1.95 -0.86
N VAL A 109 9.08 -2.67 0.00
CA VAL A 109 9.34 -2.23 1.38
C VAL A 109 10.13 -0.93 1.44
N LEU A 110 11.09 -0.74 0.54
CA LEU A 110 11.96 0.46 0.54
C LEU A 110 11.25 1.68 -0.04
N GLU A 111 10.44 1.50 -1.07
CA GLU A 111 9.74 2.60 -1.73
C GLU A 111 8.49 3.06 -0.94
N GLN A 112 7.68 2.11 -0.49
CA GLN A 112 6.40 2.46 0.10
C GLN A 112 6.42 2.53 1.63
N GLN A 113 7.40 1.93 2.28
CA GLN A 113 7.52 1.75 3.74
C GLN A 113 6.28 1.11 4.39
N TYR A 114 5.08 1.65 4.16
CA TYR A 114 3.79 1.12 4.59
C TYR A 114 2.97 0.71 3.36
N PHE A 115 2.64 -0.54 3.27
CA PHE A 115 1.79 -1.13 2.23
C PHE A 115 0.97 -2.28 2.83
N GLY A 116 -0.17 -2.57 2.23
CA GLY A 116 -1.05 -3.65 2.63
C GLY A 116 -0.89 -4.89 1.74
N PHE A 117 -1.76 -5.86 2.01
CA PHE A 117 -1.72 -7.12 1.29
C PHE A 117 -2.10 -6.95 -0.20
N GLU A 118 -3.03 -6.05 -0.51
CA GLU A 118 -3.47 -5.79 -1.89
C GLU A 118 -2.37 -5.10 -2.71
N GLU A 119 -1.68 -4.12 -2.14
CA GLU A 119 -0.54 -3.47 -2.81
C GLU A 119 0.59 -4.47 -3.09
N TRP A 120 0.81 -5.42 -2.17
CA TRP A 120 1.76 -6.50 -2.40
C TRP A 120 1.33 -7.42 -3.55
N LEU A 121 0.05 -7.81 -3.61
CA LEU A 121 -0.46 -8.62 -4.71
C LEU A 121 -0.30 -7.93 -6.07
N SER A 122 -0.59 -6.64 -6.13
CA SER A 122 -0.36 -5.83 -7.33
C SER A 122 1.12 -5.78 -7.73
N ALA A 123 2.03 -5.65 -6.76
CA ALA A 123 3.47 -5.60 -7.02
C ALA A 123 4.03 -6.90 -7.66
N ILE A 124 3.40 -8.05 -7.39
CA ILE A 124 3.79 -9.36 -7.95
C ILE A 124 2.89 -9.83 -9.10
N ASP A 125 2.08 -8.93 -9.71
CA ASP A 125 1.12 -9.25 -10.78
C ASP A 125 0.13 -10.36 -10.38
N ALA A 126 -0.37 -10.29 -9.16
CA ALA A 126 -1.22 -11.31 -8.55
C ALA A 126 -2.65 -10.84 -8.29
N ASP A 127 -3.10 -9.78 -8.92
CA ASP A 127 -4.46 -9.27 -8.78
C ASP A 127 -5.48 -10.39 -9.03
N ASN A 128 -6.43 -10.54 -8.10
CA ASN A 128 -7.45 -11.59 -8.12
C ASN A 128 -6.93 -13.05 -7.95
N LYS A 129 -5.69 -13.25 -7.51
CA LYS A 129 -5.15 -14.57 -7.19
C LYS A 129 -4.99 -14.76 -5.69
N GLN A 130 -5.13 -15.98 -5.24
CA GLN A 130 -4.92 -16.33 -3.84
C GLN A 130 -3.42 -16.55 -3.57
N ALA A 131 -2.80 -15.62 -2.85
CA ALA A 131 -1.44 -15.81 -2.36
C ALA A 131 -1.43 -16.53 -1.00
N SER A 132 -0.41 -17.36 -0.81
CA SER A 132 -0.24 -18.15 0.42
C SER A 132 1.25 -18.40 0.70
N ILE A 133 1.58 -18.73 1.94
CA ILE A 133 2.88 -19.26 2.31
C ILE A 133 2.80 -20.78 2.24
N PHE A 134 3.45 -21.36 1.23
CA PHE A 134 3.35 -22.80 0.91
C PHE A 134 4.31 -23.63 1.75
N VAL A 135 4.06 -24.95 1.81
CA VAL A 135 4.89 -25.91 2.58
C VAL A 135 6.36 -25.91 2.15
N THR A 136 6.66 -25.67 0.87
CA THR A 136 8.04 -25.55 0.36
C THR A 136 8.83 -24.42 1.05
N GLU A 137 8.15 -23.40 1.57
CA GLU A 137 8.79 -22.34 2.34
C GLU A 137 9.41 -22.87 3.65
N SER A 138 8.76 -23.86 4.31
CA SER A 138 9.28 -24.45 5.54
C SER A 138 10.63 -25.16 5.34
N GLU A 139 10.84 -25.78 4.18
CA GLU A 139 12.12 -26.40 3.81
C GLU A 139 13.20 -25.34 3.60
N GLN A 140 12.84 -24.22 2.97
CA GLN A 140 13.77 -23.08 2.81
C GLN A 140 14.13 -22.44 4.15
N ILE A 141 13.15 -22.27 5.04
CA ILE A 141 13.37 -21.76 6.40
C ILE A 141 14.35 -22.67 7.13
N LEU A 142 14.13 -23.99 7.12
CA LEU A 142 15.03 -24.98 7.73
C LEU A 142 16.44 -24.86 7.17
N SER A 143 16.59 -24.81 5.85
CA SER A 143 17.89 -24.67 5.18
C SER A 143 18.64 -23.41 5.63
N LYS A 144 17.98 -22.25 5.63
CA LYS A 144 18.57 -20.96 6.05
C LYS A 144 18.97 -20.97 7.51
N LEU A 145 18.14 -21.53 8.39
CA LEU A 145 18.38 -21.52 9.83
C LEU A 145 19.37 -22.59 10.28
N SER A 146 19.62 -23.66 9.50
CA SER A 146 20.64 -24.66 9.79
C SER A 146 22.07 -24.11 9.68
N LEU A 147 22.28 -23.05 8.90
CA LEU A 147 23.56 -22.38 8.77
C LEU A 147 23.86 -21.55 10.04
N LYS A 148 25.13 -21.42 10.39
CA LYS A 148 25.54 -20.49 11.46
C LYS A 148 25.32 -19.05 11.03
N SER A 149 25.10 -18.14 12.01
CA SER A 149 25.07 -16.70 11.74
C SER A 149 26.37 -16.28 11.06
N VAL A 150 26.26 -15.51 9.97
CA VAL A 150 27.38 -15.04 9.17
C VAL A 150 28.15 -13.94 9.89
N GLU A 151 27.45 -13.07 10.60
CA GLU A 151 28.04 -11.91 11.29
C GLU A 151 28.23 -12.11 12.80
N GLY A 152 27.90 -13.30 13.32
CA GLY A 152 28.11 -13.63 14.74
C GLY A 152 27.11 -12.89 15.64
N GLY A 153 25.86 -13.28 15.65
CA GLY A 153 24.80 -12.67 16.46
C GLY A 153 23.48 -13.40 16.26
N TYR A 154 22.41 -12.65 16.23
CA TYR A 154 21.09 -13.19 15.94
C TYR A 154 20.92 -13.52 14.47
N LYS A 155 20.14 -14.55 14.16
CA LYS A 155 19.49 -14.79 12.87
C LYS A 155 18.01 -14.41 13.02
N ILE A 156 17.50 -13.60 12.15
CA ILE A 156 16.14 -13.07 12.27
C ILE A 156 15.32 -13.51 11.07
N MET A 157 14.17 -14.13 11.36
CA MET A 157 13.18 -14.55 10.38
C MET A 157 11.91 -13.75 10.59
N ILE A 158 11.58 -12.86 9.65
CA ILE A 158 10.33 -12.09 9.65
C ILE A 158 9.34 -12.82 8.74
N ILE A 159 8.19 -13.23 9.31
CA ILE A 159 7.10 -13.86 8.59
C ILE A 159 5.94 -12.86 8.54
N TRP A 160 5.72 -12.28 7.36
CA TRP A 160 4.66 -11.30 7.15
C TRP A 160 3.36 -11.99 6.74
N HIS A 161 2.22 -11.59 7.33
CA HIS A 161 0.91 -12.25 7.18
C HIS A 161 0.97 -13.74 7.49
N ALA A 162 1.40 -14.08 8.69
CA ALA A 162 1.56 -15.46 9.12
C ALA A 162 0.26 -16.28 9.06
N GLU A 163 -0.92 -15.65 9.13
CA GLU A 163 -2.23 -16.26 8.94
C GLU A 163 -2.45 -16.79 7.51
N LYS A 164 -1.61 -16.38 6.55
CA LYS A 164 -1.64 -16.88 5.16
C LYS A 164 -0.81 -18.15 4.95
N MET A 165 -0.18 -18.68 6.01
CA MET A 165 0.47 -19.99 5.95
C MET A 165 -0.58 -21.08 5.72
N ASN A 166 -0.32 -21.96 4.73
CA ASN A 166 -1.13 -23.16 4.63
C ASN A 166 -0.88 -24.09 5.84
N GLN A 167 -1.81 -24.96 6.15
CA GLN A 167 -1.76 -25.83 7.34
C GLN A 167 -0.50 -26.69 7.40
N GLN A 168 -0.01 -27.14 6.24
CA GLN A 168 1.19 -27.97 6.16
C GLN A 168 2.46 -27.18 6.51
N CYS A 169 2.59 -25.94 5.98
CA CYS A 169 3.68 -25.03 6.31
C CYS A 169 3.67 -24.70 7.80
N ALA A 170 2.51 -24.32 8.33
CA ALA A 170 2.34 -23.98 9.73
C ALA A 170 2.74 -25.13 10.66
N ASN A 171 2.31 -26.35 10.39
CA ASN A 171 2.70 -27.54 11.15
C ASN A 171 4.20 -27.85 11.05
N SER A 172 4.82 -27.65 9.90
CA SER A 172 6.27 -27.86 9.73
C SER A 172 7.09 -26.85 10.53
N LEU A 173 6.56 -25.64 10.73
CA LEU A 173 7.23 -24.59 11.51
C LEU A 173 7.20 -24.85 13.02
N LEU A 174 6.25 -25.65 13.53
CA LEU A 174 6.09 -25.88 14.98
C LEU A 174 7.37 -26.38 15.65
N LYS A 175 8.10 -27.31 15.01
CA LYS A 175 9.36 -27.82 15.58
C LYS A 175 10.42 -26.73 15.73
N LEU A 176 10.49 -25.80 14.77
CA LEU A 176 11.42 -24.67 14.80
C LEU A 176 11.03 -23.63 15.85
N LEU A 177 9.72 -23.48 16.11
CA LEU A 177 9.24 -22.59 17.15
C LEU A 177 9.41 -23.19 18.55
N GLU A 178 9.41 -24.52 18.68
CA GLU A 178 9.67 -25.20 19.94
C GLU A 178 11.17 -25.22 20.29
N GLU A 179 12.00 -25.63 19.33
CA GLU A 179 13.44 -25.80 19.52
C GLU A 179 14.20 -25.05 18.41
N PRO A 180 14.25 -23.70 18.50
CA PRO A 180 14.93 -22.91 17.47
C PRO A 180 16.44 -23.13 17.53
N PRO A 181 17.14 -23.11 16.39
CA PRO A 181 18.60 -23.07 16.37
C PRO A 181 19.13 -21.86 17.18
N ALA A 182 20.25 -22.04 17.86
CA ALA A 182 20.82 -21.02 18.74
C ALA A 182 20.93 -19.65 18.07
N GLY A 183 20.49 -18.59 18.75
CA GLY A 183 20.51 -17.22 18.27
C GLY A 183 19.45 -16.91 17.20
N THR A 184 18.46 -17.78 16.96
CA THR A 184 17.38 -17.52 16.01
C THR A 184 16.22 -16.80 16.69
N ILE A 185 15.70 -15.75 16.05
CA ILE A 185 14.52 -15.01 16.46
C ILE A 185 13.52 -15.02 15.31
N PHE A 186 12.31 -15.50 15.59
CA PHE A 186 11.16 -15.42 14.71
C PHE A 186 10.32 -14.20 15.05
N ILE A 187 9.93 -13.41 14.08
CA ILE A 187 8.98 -12.30 14.23
C ILE A 187 7.85 -12.53 13.23
N LEU A 188 6.74 -13.02 13.73
CA LEU A 188 5.53 -13.24 12.96
C LEU A 188 4.66 -11.98 13.03
N THR A 189 4.07 -11.57 11.93
CA THR A 189 3.07 -10.49 11.93
C THR A 189 1.74 -11.01 11.41
N THR A 190 0.64 -10.59 12.02
CA THR A 190 -0.71 -10.99 11.60
C THR A 190 -1.72 -9.86 11.81
N ASP A 191 -2.68 -9.77 10.89
CA ASP A 191 -3.85 -8.89 10.99
C ASP A 191 -5.06 -9.62 11.57
N ALA A 192 -5.06 -10.96 11.47
CA ALA A 192 -6.15 -11.85 11.84
C ALA A 192 -5.66 -13.04 12.70
N PRO A 193 -5.30 -12.79 13.96
CA PRO A 193 -4.78 -13.85 14.82
C PRO A 193 -5.74 -15.04 15.02
N GLU A 194 -7.05 -14.81 14.86
CA GLU A 194 -8.09 -15.86 14.92
C GLU A 194 -8.02 -16.86 13.76
N GLN A 195 -7.31 -16.53 12.67
CA GLN A 195 -7.08 -17.44 11.55
C GLN A 195 -5.82 -18.28 11.72
N MET A 196 -5.03 -18.02 12.75
CA MET A 196 -3.81 -18.77 13.03
C MET A 196 -4.09 -20.03 13.83
N LEU A 197 -3.21 -21.03 13.66
CA LEU A 197 -3.29 -22.25 14.47
C LEU A 197 -2.99 -21.93 15.95
N GLU A 198 -3.80 -22.47 16.86
CA GLU A 198 -3.60 -22.34 18.31
C GLU A 198 -2.23 -22.85 18.74
N THR A 199 -1.71 -23.87 18.05
CA THR A 199 -0.38 -24.43 18.30
C THR A 199 0.76 -23.44 18.00
N ILE A 200 0.60 -22.50 17.07
CA ILE A 200 1.55 -21.40 16.85
C ILE A 200 1.37 -20.32 17.92
N LEU A 201 0.10 -19.95 18.21
CA LEU A 201 -0.22 -18.94 19.20
C LEU A 201 0.35 -19.30 20.59
N SER A 202 0.29 -20.57 20.98
CA SER A 202 0.82 -21.04 22.27
C SER A 202 2.35 -21.04 22.37
N ARG A 203 3.08 -20.96 21.24
CA ARG A 203 4.55 -21.01 21.20
C ARG A 203 5.20 -19.67 20.87
N THR A 204 4.38 -18.64 20.68
CA THR A 204 4.83 -17.30 20.37
C THR A 204 4.46 -16.32 21.46
N GLN A 205 5.37 -15.38 21.78
CA GLN A 205 5.02 -14.29 22.67
C GLN A 205 4.25 -13.23 21.89
N ARG A 206 2.98 -13.09 22.21
CA ARG A 206 2.08 -12.13 21.61
C ARG A 206 2.39 -10.70 22.07
N ILE A 207 2.45 -9.79 21.10
CA ILE A 207 2.55 -8.35 21.30
C ILE A 207 1.45 -7.68 20.49
N ASP A 208 0.54 -7.01 21.19
CA ASP A 208 -0.62 -6.36 20.57
C ASP A 208 -0.28 -4.93 20.17
N PHE A 209 -0.47 -4.63 18.89
CA PHE A 209 -0.35 -3.31 18.29
C PHE A 209 -1.70 -2.62 18.33
N LYS A 210 -1.73 -1.46 18.93
CA LYS A 210 -2.94 -0.63 19.02
C LYS A 210 -3.10 0.21 17.74
N ARG A 211 -4.31 0.74 17.56
CA ARG A 211 -4.55 1.78 16.56
C ARG A 211 -3.68 3.00 16.87
N ILE A 212 -3.14 3.60 15.82
CA ILE A 212 -2.31 4.81 15.96
C ILE A 212 -3.21 5.97 16.43
N PRO A 213 -2.81 6.73 17.46
CA PRO A 213 -3.54 7.92 17.88
C PRO A 213 -3.73 8.92 16.74
N GLU A 214 -4.91 9.54 16.65
CA GLU A 214 -5.21 10.53 15.60
C GLU A 214 -4.19 11.68 15.59
N GLN A 215 -3.74 12.11 16.76
CA GLN A 215 -2.75 13.18 16.89
C GLN A 215 -1.44 12.81 16.17
N GLU A 216 -0.92 11.59 16.35
CA GLU A 216 0.34 11.16 15.75
C GLU A 216 0.23 11.04 14.21
N ILE A 217 -0.92 10.58 13.71
CA ILE A 217 -1.19 10.58 12.25
C ILE A 217 -1.25 12.01 11.73
N THR A 218 -1.93 12.93 12.44
CA THR A 218 -2.04 14.33 12.07
C THR A 218 -0.67 15.01 12.03
N GLU A 219 0.14 14.83 13.07
CA GLU A 219 1.51 15.37 13.15
C GLU A 219 2.38 14.84 11.98
N ARG A 220 2.27 13.55 11.67
CA ARG A 220 3.03 12.96 10.57
C ARG A 220 2.59 13.50 9.19
N LEU A 221 1.29 13.73 9.00
CA LEU A 221 0.74 14.31 7.76
C LEU A 221 1.13 15.80 7.60
N GLN A 222 1.31 16.53 8.68
CA GLN A 222 1.81 17.92 8.66
C GLN A 222 3.34 17.99 8.52
N GLY A 223 4.03 16.90 8.84
CA GLY A 223 5.48 16.81 8.84
C GLY A 223 6.12 16.77 7.45
N PRO A 224 7.46 16.67 7.41
CA PRO A 224 8.22 16.55 6.17
C PRO A 224 7.75 15.38 5.32
N GLY A 225 7.51 15.63 4.03
CA GLY A 225 7.07 14.63 3.05
C GLY A 225 5.61 14.76 2.63
N TYR A 226 4.73 15.28 3.51
CA TYR A 226 3.30 15.48 3.19
C TYR A 226 2.90 16.95 3.23
N GLN A 227 3.31 17.71 4.27
CA GLN A 227 3.10 19.14 4.44
C GLN A 227 1.63 19.58 4.27
N LEU A 228 0.71 18.75 4.75
CA LEU A 228 -0.72 19.07 4.66
C LEU A 228 -1.08 20.18 5.62
N ASP A 229 -2.09 20.96 5.27
CA ASP A 229 -2.69 21.92 6.18
C ASP A 229 -3.37 21.21 7.37
N PRO A 230 -3.51 21.89 8.53
CA PRO A 230 -4.01 21.26 9.75
C PRO A 230 -5.43 20.69 9.63
N GLU A 231 -6.30 21.36 8.87
CA GLU A 231 -7.70 20.94 8.72
C GLU A 231 -7.80 19.65 7.88
N THR A 232 -7.11 19.59 6.75
CA THR A 232 -7.04 18.40 5.89
C THR A 232 -6.37 17.23 6.60
N ALA A 233 -5.24 17.48 7.31
CA ALA A 233 -4.54 16.46 8.06
C ALA A 233 -5.44 15.84 9.15
N GLN A 234 -6.20 16.66 9.88
CA GLN A 234 -7.12 16.20 10.92
C GLN A 234 -8.28 15.39 10.33
N LYS A 235 -8.88 15.82 9.21
CA LYS A 235 -9.94 15.08 8.53
C LYS A 235 -9.47 13.70 8.07
N ILE A 236 -8.29 13.63 7.43
CA ILE A 236 -7.72 12.36 6.97
C ILE A 236 -7.40 11.44 8.16
N SER A 237 -6.81 11.99 9.22
CA SER A 237 -6.50 11.25 10.44
C SER A 237 -7.75 10.62 11.05
N HIS A 238 -8.81 11.39 11.19
CA HIS A 238 -10.10 10.91 11.69
C HIS A 238 -10.67 9.78 10.83
N LEU A 239 -10.71 9.96 9.50
CA LEU A 239 -11.22 8.95 8.55
C LEU A 239 -10.38 7.68 8.52
N SER A 240 -9.09 7.76 8.82
CA SER A 240 -8.18 6.62 8.85
C SER A 240 -8.49 5.62 9.95
N GLY A 241 -9.17 6.06 11.03
CA GLY A 241 -9.49 5.25 12.20
C GLY A 241 -8.26 4.61 12.85
N GLY A 242 -7.12 5.31 12.84
CA GLY A 242 -5.87 4.84 13.45
C GLY A 242 -5.05 3.89 12.59
N SER A 243 -5.31 3.80 11.28
CA SER A 243 -4.50 3.07 10.31
C SER A 243 -3.76 4.04 9.39
N TRP A 244 -2.42 4.02 9.44
CA TRP A 244 -1.61 4.85 8.54
C TRP A 244 -1.83 4.51 7.07
N LEU A 245 -1.99 3.22 6.76
CA LEU A 245 -2.26 2.78 5.39
C LEU A 245 -3.56 3.40 4.85
N LYS A 246 -4.63 3.41 5.66
CA LYS A 246 -5.88 4.09 5.29
C LYS A 246 -5.71 5.61 5.18
N ALA A 247 -4.89 6.23 6.02
CA ALA A 247 -4.60 7.65 5.90
C ALA A 247 -3.97 7.98 4.56
N ILE A 248 -2.94 7.22 4.15
CA ILE A 248 -2.26 7.41 2.87
C ILE A 248 -3.16 7.08 1.68
N SER A 249 -3.97 6.02 1.75
CA SER A 249 -4.92 5.71 0.67
C SER A 249 -5.97 6.82 0.51
N THR A 250 -6.49 7.37 1.63
CA THR A 250 -7.42 8.51 1.60
C THR A 250 -6.76 9.76 1.01
N LEU A 251 -5.50 10.03 1.38
CA LEU A 251 -4.73 11.14 0.81
C LEU A 251 -4.54 10.97 -0.70
N ARG A 252 -4.17 9.76 -1.16
CA ARG A 252 -4.00 9.47 -2.60
C ARG A 252 -5.31 9.67 -3.36
N ILE A 253 -6.44 9.19 -2.84
CA ILE A 253 -7.77 9.37 -3.44
C ILE A 253 -8.11 10.87 -3.53
N ASN A 254 -7.86 11.65 -2.49
CA ASN A 254 -8.14 13.08 -2.49
C ASN A 254 -7.26 13.83 -3.51
N THR A 255 -5.96 13.55 -3.53
CA THR A 255 -5.01 14.16 -4.49
C THR A 255 -5.36 13.76 -5.92
N GLU A 256 -5.66 12.50 -6.17
CA GLU A 256 -6.09 11.99 -7.47
C GLU A 256 -7.42 12.63 -7.91
N SER A 257 -8.36 12.81 -6.99
CA SER A 257 -9.65 13.48 -7.28
C SER A 257 -9.46 14.96 -7.65
N GLU A 258 -8.52 15.66 -7.01
CA GLU A 258 -8.19 17.05 -7.37
C GLU A 258 -7.53 17.13 -8.76
N GLU A 259 -6.61 16.22 -9.04
CA GLU A 259 -5.98 16.11 -10.36
C GLU A 259 -7.01 15.79 -11.46
N PHE A 260 -7.90 14.85 -11.20
CA PHE A 260 -8.99 14.51 -12.11
C PHE A 260 -9.93 15.68 -12.37
N PHE A 261 -10.24 16.45 -11.31
CA PHE A 261 -11.05 17.66 -11.46
C PHE A 261 -10.38 18.69 -12.35
N ASP A 262 -9.07 18.89 -12.20
CA ASP A 262 -8.32 19.83 -13.03
C ASP A 262 -8.30 19.39 -14.51
N TYR A 263 -8.01 18.11 -14.77
CA TYR A 263 -8.05 17.56 -16.14
C TYR A 263 -9.46 17.60 -16.76
N PHE A 264 -10.50 17.29 -15.98
CA PHE A 264 -11.88 17.40 -16.43
C PHE A 264 -12.24 18.84 -16.78
N THR A 265 -11.93 19.78 -15.91
CA THR A 265 -12.20 21.20 -16.11
C THR A 265 -11.45 21.73 -17.33
N GLN A 266 -10.20 21.32 -17.51
CA GLN A 266 -9.39 21.67 -18.66
C GLN A 266 -10.01 21.12 -19.95
N LEU A 267 -10.41 19.84 -19.98
CA LEU A 267 -11.09 19.23 -21.13
C LEU A 267 -12.33 20.06 -21.54
N MET A 268 -13.22 20.34 -20.57
CA MET A 268 -14.47 21.06 -20.85
C MET A 268 -14.21 22.48 -21.38
N ARG A 269 -13.27 23.21 -20.79
CA ARG A 269 -12.88 24.56 -21.24
C ARG A 269 -12.26 24.55 -22.64
N LEU A 270 -11.35 23.61 -22.92
CA LEU A 270 -10.68 23.50 -24.23
C LEU A 270 -11.66 23.05 -25.31
N ALA A 271 -12.57 22.13 -25.02
CA ALA A 271 -13.59 21.66 -25.93
C ALA A 271 -14.58 22.78 -26.26
N TYR A 272 -15.08 23.53 -25.28
CA TYR A 272 -15.93 24.69 -25.51
C TYR A 272 -15.24 25.74 -26.35
N GLY A 273 -13.95 26.04 -26.07
CA GLY A 273 -13.14 26.99 -26.83
C GLY A 273 -12.61 26.48 -28.18
N ARG A 274 -12.85 25.22 -28.55
CA ARG A 274 -12.37 24.55 -29.78
C ARG A 274 -10.86 24.63 -29.98
N ARG A 275 -10.10 24.51 -28.90
CA ARG A 275 -8.64 24.67 -28.94
C ARG A 275 -7.96 23.34 -29.28
N LEU A 276 -8.03 22.92 -30.54
CA LEU A 276 -7.58 21.61 -31.02
C LEU A 276 -6.11 21.27 -30.67
N LYS A 277 -5.21 22.27 -30.77
CA LYS A 277 -3.78 22.07 -30.45
C LYS A 277 -3.59 21.74 -28.96
N ASP A 278 -4.31 22.46 -28.11
CA ASP A 278 -4.21 22.27 -26.67
C ASP A 278 -4.91 20.96 -26.21
N LEU A 279 -6.01 20.58 -26.89
CA LEU A 279 -6.66 19.27 -26.65
C LEU A 279 -5.75 18.10 -27.03
N LYS A 280 -4.93 18.25 -28.08
CA LYS A 280 -3.92 17.22 -28.39
C LYS A 280 -2.88 17.09 -27.27
N LEU A 281 -2.37 18.20 -26.75
CA LEU A 281 -1.44 18.20 -25.63
C LEU A 281 -2.08 17.62 -24.36
N TRP A 282 -3.33 17.96 -24.09
CA TRP A 282 -4.11 17.40 -23.00
C TRP A 282 -4.24 15.88 -23.14
N ALA A 283 -4.58 15.37 -24.33
CA ALA A 283 -4.68 13.93 -24.59
C ALA A 283 -3.33 13.21 -24.43
N ASP A 284 -2.23 13.82 -24.86
CA ASP A 284 -0.88 13.29 -24.69
C ASP A 284 -0.49 13.19 -23.19
N ASN A 285 -0.86 14.19 -22.38
CA ASN A 285 -0.61 14.19 -20.93
C ASN A 285 -1.39 13.08 -20.23
N ILE A 286 -2.69 12.95 -20.48
CA ILE A 286 -3.55 11.89 -19.93
C ILE A 286 -3.03 10.50 -20.33
N ALA A 287 -2.61 10.35 -21.57
CA ALA A 287 -2.09 9.08 -22.08
C ALA A 287 -0.76 8.64 -21.41
N GLY A 288 -0.05 9.57 -20.77
CA GLY A 288 1.14 9.27 -19.95
C GLY A 288 0.83 8.58 -18.63
N GLY A 289 -0.40 8.65 -18.14
CA GLY A 289 -0.86 7.94 -16.95
C GLY A 289 -1.02 6.44 -17.20
N GLY A 290 -0.88 5.64 -16.14
CA GLY A 290 -1.13 4.19 -16.21
C GLY A 290 -2.59 3.88 -16.55
N ARG A 291 -2.87 2.69 -17.12
CA ARG A 291 -4.22 2.31 -17.56
C ARG A 291 -5.27 2.33 -16.45
N GLU A 292 -4.92 1.87 -15.26
CA GLU A 292 -5.82 1.91 -14.11
C GLU A 292 -6.15 3.35 -13.71
N TRP A 293 -5.18 4.24 -13.74
CA TRP A 293 -5.39 5.67 -13.53
C TRP A 293 -6.32 6.27 -14.60
N GLN A 294 -6.12 5.91 -15.87
CA GLN A 294 -6.97 6.38 -16.99
C GLN A 294 -8.43 5.90 -16.84
N LYS A 295 -8.65 4.65 -16.41
CA LYS A 295 -10.00 4.12 -16.13
C LYS A 295 -10.69 4.88 -14.99
N ARG A 296 -9.95 5.13 -13.89
CA ARG A 296 -10.49 5.91 -12.77
C ARG A 296 -10.79 7.35 -13.17
N PHE A 297 -9.94 7.96 -14.00
CA PHE A 297 -10.22 9.30 -14.58
C PHE A 297 -11.49 9.31 -15.42
N LEU A 298 -11.71 8.34 -16.28
CA LEU A 298 -12.93 8.26 -17.10
C LEU A 298 -14.17 8.04 -16.24
N ALA A 299 -14.11 7.20 -15.23
CA ALA A 299 -15.18 7.02 -14.25
C ALA A 299 -15.47 8.32 -13.49
N TYR A 300 -14.43 9.07 -13.11
CA TYR A 300 -14.58 10.39 -12.52
C TYR A 300 -15.29 11.38 -13.48
N CYS A 301 -14.92 11.40 -14.75
CA CYS A 301 -15.58 12.22 -15.77
C CYS A 301 -17.06 11.87 -15.92
N GLN A 302 -17.42 10.58 -15.97
CA GLN A 302 -18.81 10.11 -16.02
C GLN A 302 -19.59 10.59 -14.80
N ARG A 303 -19.02 10.47 -13.60
CA ARG A 303 -19.62 11.00 -12.37
C ARG A 303 -19.87 12.50 -12.49
N MET A 304 -18.87 13.28 -12.89
CA MET A 304 -19.01 14.74 -13.03
C MET A 304 -20.06 15.16 -14.05
N ILE A 305 -20.16 14.50 -15.19
CA ILE A 305 -21.20 14.76 -16.18
C ILE A 305 -22.61 14.48 -15.60
N ARG A 306 -22.76 13.32 -14.91
CA ARG A 306 -24.02 12.95 -14.24
C ARG A 306 -24.40 13.96 -13.16
N GLU A 307 -23.48 14.32 -12.27
CA GLU A 307 -23.72 15.26 -11.18
C GLU A 307 -24.10 16.66 -11.73
N ASN A 308 -23.44 17.14 -12.80
CA ASN A 308 -23.79 18.41 -13.45
C ASN A 308 -25.17 18.37 -14.10
N PHE A 309 -25.58 17.24 -14.67
CA PHE A 309 -26.93 17.07 -15.19
C PHE A 309 -27.98 17.13 -14.07
N ILE A 310 -27.70 16.44 -12.94
CA ILE A 310 -28.58 16.43 -11.76
C ILE A 310 -28.70 17.83 -11.15
N CYS A 311 -27.66 18.65 -11.17
CA CYS A 311 -27.72 20.05 -10.69
C CYS A 311 -28.83 20.86 -11.36
N ASN A 312 -29.17 20.58 -12.61
CA ASN A 312 -30.21 21.30 -13.34
C ASN A 312 -31.64 21.05 -12.78
N PHE A 313 -31.83 19.99 -11.99
CA PHE A 313 -33.11 19.68 -11.35
C PHE A 313 -33.31 20.39 -10.00
N HIS A 314 -32.32 21.17 -9.54
CA HIS A 314 -32.36 21.98 -8.32
C HIS A 314 -32.69 21.20 -7.04
N ASN A 315 -32.28 19.92 -6.98
CA ASN A 315 -32.44 19.07 -5.80
C ASN A 315 -31.08 18.78 -5.14
N PRO A 316 -30.71 19.51 -4.07
CA PRO A 316 -29.39 19.38 -3.43
C PRO A 316 -29.13 17.99 -2.82
N GLU A 317 -30.18 17.27 -2.41
CA GLU A 317 -30.06 15.97 -1.76
C GLU A 317 -29.57 14.86 -2.70
N LEU A 318 -29.67 15.06 -4.01
CA LEU A 318 -29.26 14.11 -5.02
C LEU A 318 -27.82 14.33 -5.53
N ASN A 319 -27.11 15.33 -5.01
CA ASN A 319 -25.85 15.78 -5.53
C ASN A 319 -24.68 15.52 -4.55
N TYR A 320 -23.69 14.78 -5.00
CA TYR A 320 -22.51 14.36 -4.22
C TYR A 320 -21.24 15.00 -4.76
N MET A 321 -21.13 16.32 -4.67
CA MET A 321 -19.97 17.09 -5.10
C MET A 321 -19.20 17.67 -3.93
N THR A 322 -17.87 17.76 -4.08
CA THR A 322 -17.03 18.57 -3.19
C THR A 322 -17.33 20.06 -3.38
N GLU A 323 -16.86 20.92 -2.47
CA GLU A 323 -17.09 22.36 -2.57
C GLU A 323 -16.47 22.97 -3.84
N LYS A 324 -15.26 22.54 -4.23
CA LYS A 324 -14.61 22.96 -5.48
C LYS A 324 -15.40 22.55 -6.72
N GLU A 325 -15.88 21.31 -6.75
CA GLU A 325 -16.72 20.79 -7.84
C GLU A 325 -18.03 21.55 -7.93
N ARG A 326 -18.66 21.86 -6.80
CA ARG A 326 -19.92 22.62 -6.73
C ARG A 326 -19.75 24.04 -7.28
N GLN A 327 -18.69 24.75 -6.90
CA GLN A 327 -18.39 26.09 -7.41
C GLN A 327 -18.19 26.10 -8.93
N PHE A 328 -17.54 25.08 -9.49
CA PHE A 328 -17.43 24.91 -10.93
C PHE A 328 -18.77 24.60 -11.57
N SER A 329 -19.55 23.69 -10.99
CA SER A 329 -20.81 23.18 -11.52
C SER A 329 -21.91 24.27 -11.60
N VAL A 330 -21.89 25.25 -10.72
CA VAL A 330 -22.80 26.42 -10.81
C VAL A 330 -22.74 27.09 -12.19
N ARG A 331 -21.55 27.13 -12.81
CA ARG A 331 -21.36 27.74 -14.13
C ARG A 331 -21.40 26.73 -15.27
N PHE A 332 -21.11 25.47 -14.99
CA PHE A 332 -20.93 24.42 -16.00
C PHE A 332 -22.21 23.60 -16.23
N SER A 333 -23.03 23.38 -15.21
CA SER A 333 -24.26 22.54 -15.33
C SER A 333 -25.19 22.92 -16.47
N PRO A 334 -25.40 24.22 -16.85
CA PRO A 334 -26.28 24.56 -17.98
C PRO A 334 -25.77 24.01 -19.34
N PHE A 335 -24.49 23.67 -19.45
CA PHE A 335 -23.95 23.10 -20.69
C PHE A 335 -24.18 21.59 -20.81
N VAL A 336 -24.63 20.92 -19.73
CA VAL A 336 -24.98 19.50 -19.73
C VAL A 336 -26.50 19.37 -19.70
N ASN A 337 -27.11 19.10 -20.83
CA ASN A 337 -28.54 19.09 -21.02
C ASN A 337 -29.06 17.76 -21.58
N GLU A 338 -30.39 17.63 -21.74
CA GLU A 338 -31.03 16.39 -22.21
C GLU A 338 -30.56 15.97 -23.63
N LYS A 339 -30.09 16.91 -24.46
CA LYS A 339 -29.66 16.61 -25.83
C LYS A 339 -28.27 16.01 -25.90
N ASN A 340 -27.39 16.36 -24.96
CA ASN A 340 -25.98 15.95 -25.01
C ASN A 340 -25.54 14.97 -23.92
N ILE A 341 -26.31 14.81 -22.81
CA ILE A 341 -25.94 13.95 -21.69
C ILE A 341 -25.67 12.50 -22.12
N ILE A 342 -26.57 11.93 -22.93
CA ILE A 342 -26.44 10.54 -23.38
C ILE A 342 -25.19 10.40 -24.25
N GLY A 343 -24.99 11.28 -25.21
CA GLY A 343 -23.81 11.25 -26.07
C GLY A 343 -22.48 11.43 -25.32
N LEU A 344 -22.47 12.29 -24.28
CA LEU A 344 -21.29 12.45 -23.41
C LEU A 344 -21.00 11.18 -22.61
N MET A 345 -22.03 10.57 -22.04
CA MET A 345 -21.89 9.31 -21.26
C MET A 345 -21.43 8.15 -22.16
N ASP A 346 -22.03 8.00 -23.34
CA ASP A 346 -21.65 6.97 -24.31
C ASP A 346 -20.18 7.15 -24.75
N THR A 347 -19.79 8.37 -25.07
CA THR A 347 -18.41 8.68 -25.49
C THR A 347 -17.38 8.35 -24.40
N LEU A 348 -17.69 8.62 -23.13
CA LEU A 348 -16.83 8.28 -22.00
C LEU A 348 -16.79 6.75 -21.75
N SER A 349 -17.93 6.07 -21.90
CA SER A 349 -18.03 4.61 -21.77
C SER A 349 -17.27 3.88 -22.88
N ASP A 350 -17.36 4.38 -24.12
CA ASP A 350 -16.58 3.86 -25.24
C ASP A 350 -15.08 4.02 -25.02
N ALA A 351 -14.64 5.21 -24.56
CA ALA A 351 -13.25 5.45 -24.23
C ALA A 351 -12.76 4.51 -23.10
N GLN A 352 -13.57 4.25 -22.08
CA GLN A 352 -13.22 3.33 -21.02
C GLN A 352 -13.05 1.90 -21.56
N ARG A 353 -13.98 1.42 -22.38
CA ARG A 353 -13.90 0.11 -23.03
C ARG A 353 -12.65 -0.01 -23.92
N ASP A 354 -12.33 1.02 -24.68
CA ASP A 354 -11.15 1.03 -25.56
C ASP A 354 -9.83 0.94 -24.75
N ILE A 355 -9.74 1.62 -23.60
CA ILE A 355 -8.60 1.51 -22.67
C ILE A 355 -8.50 0.09 -22.10
N GLU A 356 -9.61 -0.54 -21.71
CA GLU A 356 -9.67 -1.93 -21.24
C GLU A 356 -9.22 -2.92 -22.32
N GLN A 357 -9.56 -2.64 -23.60
CA GLN A 357 -9.15 -3.45 -24.76
C GLN A 357 -7.73 -3.15 -25.26
N ASN A 358 -6.95 -2.38 -24.54
CA ASN A 358 -5.57 -2.05 -24.88
C ASN A 358 -5.39 -1.19 -26.15
N VAL A 359 -6.38 -0.41 -26.55
CA VAL A 359 -6.26 0.57 -27.63
C VAL A 359 -5.24 1.66 -27.22
N ASN A 360 -4.62 2.30 -28.20
CA ASN A 360 -3.65 3.37 -27.95
C ASN A 360 -4.30 4.57 -27.24
N SER A 361 -3.89 4.81 -26.00
CA SER A 361 -4.49 5.83 -25.11
C SER A 361 -4.47 7.24 -25.72
N LYS A 362 -3.41 7.63 -26.45
CA LYS A 362 -3.35 8.95 -27.13
C LYS A 362 -4.46 9.13 -28.15
N MET A 363 -4.76 8.08 -28.90
CA MET A 363 -5.85 8.12 -29.88
C MET A 363 -7.21 8.15 -29.19
N VAL A 364 -7.40 7.34 -28.14
CA VAL A 364 -8.65 7.30 -27.37
C VAL A 364 -8.97 8.66 -26.78
N PHE A 365 -8.04 9.28 -26.04
CA PHE A 365 -8.28 10.58 -25.39
C PHE A 365 -8.37 11.74 -26.37
N PHE A 366 -7.68 11.66 -27.50
CA PHE A 366 -7.86 12.67 -28.54
C PHE A 366 -9.21 12.56 -29.24
N ASP A 367 -9.69 11.36 -29.58
CA ASP A 367 -11.02 11.12 -30.14
C ASP A 367 -12.12 11.53 -29.15
N LEU A 368 -12.00 11.17 -27.86
CA LEU A 368 -12.87 11.63 -26.79
C LEU A 368 -12.98 13.16 -26.80
N SER A 369 -11.83 13.86 -26.89
CA SER A 369 -11.80 15.33 -26.89
C SER A 369 -12.51 15.94 -28.09
N LEU A 370 -12.37 15.35 -29.27
CA LEU A 370 -13.04 15.81 -30.51
C LEU A 370 -14.56 15.58 -30.43
N LYS A 371 -15.00 14.42 -29.97
CA LYS A 371 -16.42 14.12 -29.76
C LYS A 371 -17.05 15.07 -28.72
N THR A 372 -16.32 15.37 -27.63
CA THR A 372 -16.75 16.34 -26.63
C THR A 372 -17.01 17.73 -27.23
N ILE A 373 -16.16 18.21 -28.15
CA ILE A 373 -16.41 19.50 -28.89
C ILE A 373 -17.75 19.49 -29.60
N MET A 374 -18.09 18.38 -30.26
CA MET A 374 -19.34 18.30 -31.04
C MET A 374 -20.57 18.28 -30.11
N LEU A 375 -20.47 17.55 -28.98
CA LEU A 375 -21.57 17.39 -28.04
C LEU A 375 -21.82 18.65 -27.20
N MET A 376 -20.78 19.38 -26.85
CA MET A 376 -20.91 20.64 -26.08
C MET A 376 -21.60 21.78 -26.88
N LYS A 377 -21.94 21.55 -28.17
CA LYS A 377 -22.66 22.52 -29.00
C LYS A 377 -24.15 22.23 -29.12
N GLN A 378 -24.59 21.11 -28.71
CA GLN A 378 -26.00 20.71 -28.76
C GLN A 378 -26.77 21.25 -27.56
#